data_bdd6d640de18a72169ed84e514e9fba5
#
_entry.id   bdd6d640de18a72169ed84e514e9fba5
#
_cell.length_a   1.000
_cell.length_b   1.000
_cell.length_c   1.000
_cell.angle_alpha   90.00
_cell.angle_beta   90.00
_cell.angle_gamma   90.00
#
_symmetry.space_group_name_H-M   'P 1'
#
loop_
_entity.id
_entity.type
_entity.pdbx_description
1 polymer ?
#
loop_
_entity_poly.entity_id
_entity_poly.type
_entity_poly.pdbx_seq_one_letter_code
_entity_poly.pdbx_strand_id
1 'polypeptide(L)'
;MNSQNQHPLQLALEELKTMPTIDIDGKSYTTVANRIAIFRRFFPDYSIITDVLQNDDIKVVVQTKITTPSGVVIATGLAEEFRGKNIINTTSALENAETSSIGRALACLSLGGSEYASANEVENAISQQKQIKQNNNQNITNQQSYQPQRQTQNQYQHQKDFSTLINAGLQVIDLGDILTVAGDGIFEKKNIIKNSGFKWNAQNKHWYLPKRQVA
;
A
#
# COMPACT_ATOMS: atom_id res chain seq x y z
N MET A 1 -36.22 -2.60 -37.59
CA MET A 1 -35.29 -1.82 -36.79
C MET A 1 -34.27 -2.84 -36.26
N ASN A 2 -33.06 -2.84 -36.76
CA ASN A 2 -32.02 -3.79 -36.39
C ASN A 2 -31.62 -3.55 -34.93
N SER A 3 -31.98 -4.46 -34.05
CA SER A 3 -31.32 -4.59 -32.75
C SER A 3 -29.89 -5.03 -33.04
N GLN A 4 -29.00 -4.05 -33.22
CA GLN A 4 -27.58 -4.32 -33.33
C GLN A 4 -27.17 -5.03 -32.03
N ASN A 5 -26.58 -6.19 -32.20
CA ASN A 5 -26.05 -7.03 -31.14
C ASN A 5 -24.83 -6.28 -30.55
N GLN A 6 -25.11 -5.32 -29.63
CA GLN A 6 -24.04 -4.54 -28.99
C GLN A 6 -23.16 -5.49 -28.19
N HIS A 7 -21.86 -5.35 -28.35
CA HIS A 7 -20.90 -6.19 -27.63
C HIS A 7 -21.04 -5.97 -26.11
N PRO A 8 -21.05 -7.03 -25.27
CA PRO A 8 -21.24 -6.89 -23.83
C PRO A 8 -20.33 -5.86 -23.16
N LEU A 9 -19.09 -5.72 -23.63
CA LEU A 9 -18.16 -4.71 -23.15
C LEU A 9 -18.65 -3.28 -23.42
N GLN A 10 -19.28 -3.02 -24.58
CA GLN A 10 -19.79 -1.70 -24.90
C GLN A 10 -20.93 -1.32 -23.94
N LEU A 11 -21.86 -2.25 -23.69
CA LEU A 11 -22.95 -2.05 -22.74
C LEU A 11 -22.40 -1.83 -21.30
N ALA A 12 -21.40 -2.61 -20.91
CA ALA A 12 -20.73 -2.45 -19.61
C ALA A 12 -20.09 -1.06 -19.46
N LEU A 13 -19.45 -0.56 -20.51
CA LEU A 13 -18.83 0.78 -20.52
C LEU A 13 -19.87 1.91 -20.45
N GLU A 14 -21.03 1.75 -21.12
CA GLU A 14 -22.12 2.73 -21.05
C GLU A 14 -22.71 2.78 -19.65
N GLU A 15 -22.96 1.62 -19.04
CA GLU A 15 -23.48 1.56 -17.68
C GLU A 15 -22.47 2.07 -16.65
N LEU A 16 -21.18 1.77 -16.81
CA LEU A 16 -20.13 2.26 -15.89
C LEU A 16 -20.11 3.79 -15.81
N LYS A 17 -20.41 4.51 -16.88
CA LYS A 17 -20.50 5.98 -16.91
C LYS A 17 -21.63 6.52 -16.02
N THR A 18 -22.65 5.71 -15.73
CA THR A 18 -23.79 6.10 -14.90
C THR A 18 -23.61 5.76 -13.42
N MET A 19 -22.56 4.97 -13.09
CA MET A 19 -22.28 4.59 -11.72
C MET A 19 -21.75 5.76 -10.89
N PRO A 20 -22.06 5.79 -9.57
CA PRO A 20 -21.49 6.78 -8.68
C PRO A 20 -19.98 6.77 -8.69
N THR A 21 -19.37 7.95 -8.74
CA THR A 21 -17.93 8.15 -8.64
C THR A 21 -17.57 8.93 -7.39
N ILE A 22 -16.33 8.83 -6.97
CA ILE A 22 -15.75 9.62 -5.88
C ILE A 22 -14.86 10.69 -6.51
N ASP A 23 -15.11 11.96 -6.21
CA ASP A 23 -14.23 13.04 -6.61
C ASP A 23 -13.05 13.12 -5.64
N ILE A 24 -11.85 13.07 -6.18
CA ILE A 24 -10.60 13.25 -5.44
C ILE A 24 -9.73 14.23 -6.22
N ASP A 25 -9.49 15.39 -5.65
CA ASP A 25 -8.68 16.47 -6.25
C ASP A 25 -9.15 16.87 -7.68
N GLY A 26 -10.47 16.92 -7.90
CA GLY A 26 -11.10 17.31 -9.16
C GLY A 26 -11.12 16.22 -10.24
N LYS A 27 -10.80 14.98 -9.89
CA LYS A 27 -10.90 13.81 -10.76
C LYS A 27 -11.93 12.81 -10.24
N SER A 28 -12.70 12.26 -11.15
CA SER A 28 -13.74 11.28 -10.82
C SER A 28 -13.19 9.85 -10.89
N TYR A 29 -13.28 9.14 -9.78
CA TYR A 29 -12.79 7.76 -9.66
C TYR A 29 -13.94 6.80 -9.39
N THR A 30 -13.93 5.66 -10.09
CA THR A 30 -14.83 4.54 -9.78
C THR A 30 -14.26 3.72 -8.62
N THR A 31 -15.14 3.17 -7.78
CA THR A 31 -14.74 2.19 -6.77
C THR A 31 -14.53 0.81 -7.39
N VAL A 32 -13.71 -0.02 -6.76
CA VAL A 32 -13.53 -1.42 -7.20
C VAL A 32 -14.84 -2.19 -7.11
N ALA A 33 -15.67 -1.91 -6.12
CA ALA A 33 -17.00 -2.52 -5.97
C ALA A 33 -17.89 -2.26 -7.19
N ASN A 34 -17.93 -1.01 -7.70
CA ASN A 34 -18.68 -0.66 -8.90
C ASN A 34 -18.13 -1.39 -10.14
N ARG A 35 -16.81 -1.46 -10.30
CA ARG A 35 -16.16 -2.20 -11.40
C ARG A 35 -16.54 -3.69 -11.38
N ILE A 36 -16.52 -4.32 -10.20
CA ILE A 36 -16.93 -5.73 -10.02
C ILE A 36 -18.41 -5.91 -10.33
N ALA A 37 -19.28 -5.03 -9.85
CA ALA A 37 -20.73 -5.12 -10.09
C ALA A 37 -21.06 -5.10 -11.60
N ILE A 38 -20.47 -4.15 -12.33
CA ILE A 38 -20.60 -4.07 -13.79
C ILE A 38 -20.03 -5.33 -14.47
N PHE A 39 -18.83 -5.75 -14.09
CA PHE A 39 -18.22 -6.95 -14.65
C PHE A 39 -19.11 -8.18 -14.47
N ARG A 40 -19.62 -8.43 -13.26
CA ARG A 40 -20.48 -9.58 -12.97
C ARG A 40 -21.81 -9.54 -13.71
N ARG A 41 -22.33 -8.35 -13.97
CA ARG A 41 -23.58 -8.18 -14.72
C ARG A 41 -23.44 -8.55 -16.18
N PHE A 42 -22.37 -8.14 -16.85
CA PHE A 42 -22.17 -8.31 -18.29
C PHE A 42 -21.32 -9.52 -18.67
N PHE A 43 -20.54 -10.06 -17.70
CA PHE A 43 -19.65 -11.20 -17.88
C PHE A 43 -19.86 -12.24 -16.76
N PRO A 44 -21.09 -12.78 -16.56
CA PRO A 44 -21.40 -13.64 -15.42
C PRO A 44 -20.58 -14.93 -15.40
N ASP A 45 -20.22 -15.47 -16.58
CA ASP A 45 -19.50 -16.74 -16.72
C ASP A 45 -17.98 -16.58 -16.67
N TYR A 46 -17.48 -15.37 -16.56
CA TYR A 46 -16.05 -15.09 -16.47
C TYR A 46 -15.58 -15.16 -15.00
N SER A 47 -14.31 -15.53 -14.80
CA SER A 47 -13.74 -15.61 -13.46
C SER A 47 -12.78 -14.46 -13.16
N ILE A 48 -12.81 -14.01 -11.90
CA ILE A 48 -11.79 -13.18 -11.27
C ILE A 48 -11.05 -14.09 -10.30
N ILE A 49 -9.75 -14.28 -10.52
CA ILE A 49 -8.91 -15.19 -9.73
C ILE A 49 -7.78 -14.35 -9.14
N THR A 50 -7.57 -14.44 -7.84
CA THR A 50 -6.49 -13.77 -7.12
C THR A 50 -5.46 -14.79 -6.63
N ASP A 51 -4.18 -14.50 -6.89
CA ASP A 51 -3.03 -15.29 -6.43
C ASP A 51 -2.16 -14.42 -5.52
N VAL A 52 -1.83 -14.91 -4.34
CA VAL A 52 -0.89 -14.25 -3.44
C VAL A 52 0.53 -14.66 -3.84
N LEU A 53 1.28 -13.72 -4.44
CA LEU A 53 2.65 -13.97 -4.91
C LEU A 53 3.69 -13.83 -3.79
N GLN A 54 3.42 -12.93 -2.83
CA GLN A 54 4.27 -12.71 -1.65
C GLN A 54 3.39 -12.29 -0.48
N ASN A 55 3.64 -12.84 0.69
CA ASN A 55 2.97 -12.46 1.93
C ASN A 55 3.93 -12.70 3.10
N ASP A 56 4.64 -11.67 3.51
CA ASP A 56 5.59 -11.70 4.62
C ASP A 56 5.32 -10.55 5.61
N ASP A 57 6.19 -10.38 6.60
CA ASP A 57 6.04 -9.35 7.63
C ASP A 57 6.25 -7.92 7.10
N ILE A 58 6.76 -7.76 5.86
CA ILE A 58 7.09 -6.47 5.25
C ILE A 58 6.03 -6.04 4.27
N LYS A 59 5.61 -6.96 3.37
CA LYS A 59 4.70 -6.63 2.28
C LYS A 59 3.87 -7.82 1.81
N VAL A 60 2.81 -7.47 1.09
CA VAL A 60 1.95 -8.40 0.37
C VAL A 60 1.94 -8.01 -1.10
N VAL A 61 2.08 -9.01 -1.98
CA VAL A 61 1.95 -8.83 -3.43
C VAL A 61 0.88 -9.79 -3.94
N VAL A 62 -0.14 -9.24 -4.58
CA VAL A 62 -1.27 -10.00 -5.14
C VAL A 62 -1.36 -9.78 -6.64
N GLN A 63 -1.60 -10.85 -7.37
CA GLN A 63 -1.95 -10.83 -8.78
C GLN A 63 -3.41 -11.23 -8.95
N THR A 64 -4.15 -10.47 -9.76
CA THR A 64 -5.47 -10.85 -10.26
C THR A 64 -5.38 -11.23 -11.72
N LYS A 65 -6.08 -12.29 -12.11
CA LYS A 65 -6.31 -12.73 -13.49
C LYS A 65 -7.81 -12.72 -13.77
N ILE A 66 -8.20 -12.19 -14.91
CA ILE A 66 -9.56 -12.33 -15.41
C ILE A 66 -9.53 -13.35 -16.54
N THR A 67 -10.37 -14.38 -16.46
CA THR A 67 -10.39 -15.46 -17.44
C THR A 67 -11.77 -15.62 -18.06
N THR A 68 -11.76 -16.00 -19.35
CA THR A 68 -12.96 -16.42 -20.07
C THR A 68 -13.50 -17.75 -19.49
N PRO A 69 -14.73 -18.16 -19.81
CA PRO A 69 -15.24 -19.48 -19.47
C PRO A 69 -14.39 -20.64 -19.98
N SER A 70 -13.64 -20.42 -21.06
CA SER A 70 -12.68 -21.40 -21.62
C SER A 70 -11.29 -21.37 -20.94
N GLY A 71 -11.10 -20.56 -19.90
CA GLY A 71 -9.84 -20.47 -19.14
C GLY A 71 -8.77 -19.56 -19.74
N VAL A 72 -9.07 -18.83 -20.81
CA VAL A 72 -8.11 -17.90 -21.41
C VAL A 72 -7.99 -16.64 -20.54
N VAL A 73 -6.78 -16.28 -20.15
CA VAL A 73 -6.52 -15.03 -19.41
C VAL A 73 -6.64 -13.85 -20.38
N ILE A 74 -7.52 -12.90 -20.07
CA ILE A 74 -7.80 -11.72 -20.89
C ILE A 74 -7.37 -10.40 -20.24
N ALA A 75 -7.15 -10.39 -18.93
CA ALA A 75 -6.60 -9.25 -18.21
C ALA A 75 -5.88 -9.69 -16.94
N THR A 76 -4.92 -8.88 -16.52
CA THR A 76 -4.20 -9.07 -15.25
C THR A 76 -4.06 -7.74 -14.53
N GLY A 77 -3.95 -7.81 -13.19
CA GLY A 77 -3.63 -6.68 -12.32
C GLY A 77 -2.66 -7.12 -11.24
N LEU A 78 -1.72 -6.27 -10.89
CA LEU A 78 -0.76 -6.48 -9.81
C LEU A 78 -0.87 -5.36 -8.80
N ALA A 79 -0.80 -5.68 -7.52
CA ALA A 79 -0.73 -4.70 -6.45
C ALA A 79 0.23 -5.16 -5.36
N GLU A 80 0.93 -4.20 -4.78
CA GLU A 80 1.81 -4.37 -3.64
C GLU A 80 1.38 -3.43 -2.52
N GLU A 81 1.25 -3.97 -1.30
CA GLU A 81 0.98 -3.21 -0.09
C GLU A 81 2.02 -3.51 0.97
N PHE A 82 2.60 -2.45 1.53
CA PHE A 82 3.56 -2.59 2.63
C PHE A 82 2.85 -2.59 3.97
N ARG A 83 3.15 -3.58 4.81
CA ARG A 83 2.68 -3.62 6.19
C ARG A 83 3.26 -2.46 6.99
N GLY A 84 2.45 -1.88 7.89
CA GLY A 84 2.91 -0.78 8.75
C GLY A 84 3.07 0.60 8.07
N LYS A 85 2.88 0.73 6.76
CA LYS A 85 2.95 2.04 6.07
C LYS A 85 1.79 2.97 6.43
N ASN A 86 0.66 2.42 6.84
CA ASN A 86 -0.49 3.17 7.35
C ASN A 86 -1.27 2.29 8.34
N ILE A 87 -2.20 2.91 9.10
CA ILE A 87 -3.01 2.20 10.11
C ILE A 87 -3.80 1.06 9.46
N ILE A 88 -4.31 1.26 8.25
CA ILE A 88 -5.11 0.26 7.53
C ILE A 88 -4.21 -0.93 7.12
N ASN A 89 -3.03 -0.68 6.56
CA ASN A 89 -2.11 -1.73 6.13
C ASN A 89 -1.42 -2.46 7.28
N THR A 90 -1.51 -1.94 8.51
CA THR A 90 -1.04 -2.67 9.69
C THR A 90 -1.86 -3.94 9.92
N THR A 91 -3.15 -3.91 9.59
CA THR A 91 -4.08 -5.04 9.82
C THR A 91 -4.62 -5.65 8.53
N SER A 92 -4.72 -4.89 7.44
CA SER A 92 -5.48 -5.23 6.22
C SER A 92 -4.68 -5.09 4.93
N ALA A 93 -3.35 -5.30 4.99
CA ALA A 93 -2.49 -5.19 3.80
C ALA A 93 -2.86 -6.20 2.71
N LEU A 94 -3.28 -7.42 3.10
CA LEU A 94 -3.68 -8.46 2.14
C LEU A 94 -4.97 -8.08 1.42
N GLU A 95 -5.99 -7.67 2.16
CA GLU A 95 -7.29 -7.27 1.59
C GLU A 95 -7.15 -6.04 0.69
N ASN A 96 -6.29 -5.10 1.07
CA ASN A 96 -6.01 -3.92 0.26
C ASN A 96 -5.28 -4.27 -1.03
N ALA A 97 -4.24 -5.13 -0.96
CA ALA A 97 -3.52 -5.60 -2.14
C ALA A 97 -4.44 -6.37 -3.08
N GLU A 98 -5.32 -7.24 -2.56
CA GLU A 98 -6.31 -7.96 -3.35
C GLU A 98 -7.27 -7.00 -4.04
N THR A 99 -7.90 -6.09 -3.30
CA THR A 99 -8.83 -5.10 -3.86
C THR A 99 -8.18 -4.26 -4.95
N SER A 100 -6.96 -3.76 -4.71
CA SER A 100 -6.21 -2.97 -5.70
C SER A 100 -5.87 -3.80 -6.94
N SER A 101 -5.45 -5.05 -6.78
CA SER A 101 -5.13 -5.92 -7.92
C SER A 101 -6.35 -6.23 -8.79
N ILE A 102 -7.52 -6.45 -8.19
CA ILE A 102 -8.81 -6.63 -8.90
C ILE A 102 -9.17 -5.35 -9.66
N GLY A 103 -9.08 -4.19 -8.99
CA GLY A 103 -9.37 -2.90 -9.62
C GLY A 103 -8.53 -2.64 -10.86
N ARG A 104 -7.23 -2.99 -10.82
CA ARG A 104 -6.30 -2.88 -11.95
C ARG A 104 -6.60 -3.88 -13.07
N ALA A 105 -6.93 -5.12 -12.75
CA ALA A 105 -7.31 -6.12 -13.74
C ALA A 105 -8.57 -5.70 -14.51
N LEU A 106 -9.58 -5.16 -13.82
CA LEU A 106 -10.79 -4.64 -14.43
C LEU A 106 -10.52 -3.37 -15.26
N ALA A 107 -9.61 -2.50 -14.82
CA ALA A 107 -9.18 -1.36 -15.63
C ALA A 107 -8.47 -1.76 -16.92
N CYS A 108 -7.66 -2.84 -16.90
CA CYS A 108 -7.07 -3.43 -18.12
C CYS A 108 -8.15 -3.93 -19.11
N LEU A 109 -9.33 -4.31 -18.62
CA LEU A 109 -10.51 -4.62 -19.47
C LEU A 109 -11.30 -3.37 -19.87
N SER A 110 -10.76 -2.18 -19.72
CA SER A 110 -11.43 -0.89 -19.92
C SER A 110 -12.54 -0.56 -18.91
N LEU A 111 -12.74 -1.36 -17.87
CA LEU A 111 -13.71 -1.11 -16.80
C LEU A 111 -13.15 -0.21 -15.69
N GLY A 112 -12.22 0.67 -16.01
CA GLY A 112 -11.61 1.63 -15.08
C GLY A 112 -12.42 2.92 -14.89
N GLY A 113 -13.31 3.25 -15.79
CA GLY A 113 -13.92 4.57 -15.88
C GLY A 113 -12.97 5.58 -16.54
N SER A 114 -12.95 6.84 -16.06
CA SER A 114 -12.07 7.89 -16.58
C SER A 114 -10.61 7.75 -16.12
N GLU A 115 -10.36 7.04 -15.04
CA GLU A 115 -9.04 6.89 -14.43
C GLU A 115 -8.68 5.41 -14.26
N TYR A 116 -7.41 5.07 -14.52
CA TYR A 116 -6.93 3.70 -14.37
C TYR A 116 -6.95 3.25 -12.90
N ALA A 117 -6.46 4.11 -11.99
CA ALA A 117 -6.56 3.86 -10.57
C ALA A 117 -8.01 3.89 -10.09
N SER A 118 -8.35 3.10 -9.08
CA SER A 118 -9.65 3.17 -8.41
C SER A 118 -9.65 4.23 -7.32
N ALA A 119 -10.84 4.65 -6.87
CA ALA A 119 -10.99 5.55 -5.72
C ALA A 119 -10.26 4.99 -4.49
N ASN A 120 -10.37 3.68 -4.25
CA ASN A 120 -9.71 3.02 -3.13
C ASN A 120 -8.17 3.14 -3.18
N GLU A 121 -7.56 2.96 -4.38
CA GLU A 121 -6.10 3.11 -4.54
C GLU A 121 -5.66 4.56 -4.28
N VAL A 122 -6.39 5.55 -4.78
CA VAL A 122 -6.06 6.96 -4.62
C VAL A 122 -6.21 7.40 -3.16
N GLU A 123 -7.29 7.01 -2.49
CA GLU A 123 -7.50 7.29 -1.05
C GLU A 123 -6.38 6.68 -0.19
N ASN A 124 -5.98 5.44 -0.48
CA ASN A 124 -4.87 4.79 0.20
C ASN A 124 -3.55 5.55 -0.04
N ALA A 125 -3.27 5.96 -1.28
CA ALA A 125 -2.07 6.71 -1.63
C ALA A 125 -2.02 8.09 -0.93
N ILE A 126 -3.14 8.82 -0.90
CA ILE A 126 -3.27 10.10 -0.21
C ILE A 126 -3.06 9.94 1.29
N SER A 127 -3.65 8.91 1.89
CA SER A 127 -3.48 8.61 3.31
C SER A 127 -2.02 8.32 3.66
N GLN A 128 -1.31 7.55 2.83
CA GLN A 128 0.11 7.30 2.98
C GLN A 128 0.95 8.57 2.87
N GLN A 129 0.66 9.44 1.88
CA GLN A 129 1.36 10.71 1.71
C GLN A 129 1.15 11.68 2.90
N LYS A 130 -0.08 11.76 3.43
CA LYS A 130 -0.38 12.59 4.61
C LYS A 130 0.44 12.16 5.83
N GLN A 131 0.56 10.86 6.06
CA GLN A 131 1.36 10.33 7.18
C GLN A 131 2.86 10.63 7.02
N ILE A 132 3.40 10.48 5.81
CA ILE A 132 4.79 10.84 5.53
C ILE A 132 5.03 12.34 5.79
N LYS A 133 4.12 13.22 5.36
CA LYS A 133 4.23 14.68 5.60
C LYS A 133 4.11 15.03 7.09
N GLN A 134 3.22 14.38 7.84
CA GLN A 134 3.09 14.61 9.28
C GLN A 134 4.33 14.18 10.05
N ASN A 135 4.91 13.05 9.73
CA ASN A 135 6.16 12.58 10.32
C ASN A 135 7.34 13.51 9.99
N ASN A 136 7.41 14.03 8.77
CA ASN A 136 8.45 14.99 8.37
C ASN A 136 8.27 16.35 9.06
N ASN A 137 7.05 16.86 9.23
CA ASN A 137 6.80 18.14 9.92
C ASN A 137 7.10 18.06 11.43
N GLN A 138 6.87 16.93 12.07
CA GLN A 138 7.28 16.74 13.48
C GLN A 138 8.80 16.76 13.65
N ASN A 139 9.55 16.31 12.64
CA ASN A 139 11.00 16.37 12.67
C ASN A 139 11.56 17.79 12.39
N ILE A 140 10.84 18.64 11.65
CA ILE A 140 11.25 20.02 11.33
C ILE A 140 10.95 20.97 12.50
N THR A 141 9.85 20.80 13.22
CA THR A 141 9.52 21.64 14.39
C THR A 141 10.47 21.40 15.56
N ASN A 142 11.13 20.26 15.63
CA ASN A 142 12.15 19.98 16.66
C ASN A 142 13.53 20.59 16.34
N GLN A 143 13.75 21.18 15.16
CA GLN A 143 15.04 21.79 14.79
C GLN A 143 15.11 23.32 14.96
N GLN A 144 14.04 24.01 15.35
CA GLN A 144 14.00 25.48 15.44
C GLN A 144 13.98 26.07 16.85
N SER A 145 14.44 25.37 17.88
CA SER A 145 14.59 25.99 19.21
C SER A 145 15.90 25.56 19.88
N TYR A 146 17.04 26.01 19.36
CA TYR A 146 18.27 26.03 20.15
C TYR A 146 18.56 27.48 20.58
N GLN A 147 18.10 27.82 21.80
CA GLN A 147 18.74 28.85 22.64
C GLN A 147 19.22 28.18 23.93
N PRO A 148 20.43 28.51 24.42
CA PRO A 148 21.01 27.80 25.57
C PRO A 148 20.48 28.40 26.87
N GLN A 149 19.68 27.64 27.61
CA GLN A 149 19.41 27.92 29.02
C GLN A 149 19.66 26.71 29.90
N ARG A 150 20.23 27.01 31.06
CA ARG A 150 20.79 26.17 32.10
C ARG A 150 19.85 25.06 32.62
N GLN A 151 20.50 23.95 32.92
CA GLN A 151 20.11 22.73 33.62
C GLN A 151 18.98 22.84 34.64
N THR A 152 17.97 22.01 34.46
CA THR A 152 17.32 21.24 35.56
C THR A 152 17.03 19.85 35.03
N GLN A 153 17.46 18.85 35.82
CA GLN A 153 17.31 17.42 35.54
C GLN A 153 15.84 17.04 35.51
N ASN A 154 15.37 16.42 34.45
CA ASN A 154 14.25 15.50 34.46
C ASN A 154 14.36 14.47 33.35
N GLN A 155 14.16 13.23 33.73
CA GLN A 155 14.21 11.95 33.06
C GLN A 155 13.94 11.99 31.54
N TYR A 156 14.98 11.75 30.74
CA TYR A 156 14.88 11.56 29.29
C TYR A 156 14.63 10.09 28.97
N GLN A 157 13.47 9.80 28.39
CA GLN A 157 13.32 8.63 27.55
C GLN A 157 14.25 8.78 26.34
N HIS A 158 15.27 7.94 26.22
CA HIS A 158 16.19 7.90 25.10
C HIS A 158 15.44 7.51 23.82
N GLN A 159 15.02 8.48 23.04
CA GLN A 159 14.65 8.27 21.65
C GLN A 159 15.93 7.94 20.88
N LYS A 160 16.09 6.70 20.44
CA LYS A 160 17.28 6.27 19.67
C LYS A 160 17.34 7.04 18.36
N ASP A 161 18.47 7.68 18.10
CA ASP A 161 18.75 8.38 16.84
C ASP A 161 19.11 7.35 15.76
N PHE A 162 18.30 7.29 14.71
CA PHE A 162 18.51 6.43 13.54
C PHE A 162 18.98 7.20 12.30
N SER A 163 19.45 8.45 12.45
CA SER A 163 19.91 9.29 11.35
C SER A 163 21.00 8.59 10.50
N THR A 164 21.88 7.82 11.14
CA THR A 164 22.93 7.06 10.46
C THR A 164 22.35 6.03 9.47
N LEU A 165 21.24 5.36 9.81
CA LEU A 165 20.57 4.42 8.92
C LEU A 165 19.88 5.15 7.76
N ILE A 166 19.20 6.24 8.07
CA ILE A 166 18.50 7.07 7.08
C ILE A 166 19.48 7.66 6.07
N ASN A 167 20.60 8.20 6.54
CA ASN A 167 21.67 8.75 5.68
C ASN A 167 22.35 7.67 4.83
N ALA A 168 22.34 6.41 5.27
CA ALA A 168 22.79 5.28 4.49
C ALA A 168 21.74 4.78 3.47
N GLY A 169 20.59 5.48 3.32
CA GLY A 169 19.51 5.09 2.41
C GLY A 169 18.65 3.93 2.92
N LEU A 170 18.67 3.67 4.23
CA LEU A 170 17.83 2.67 4.88
C LEU A 170 16.63 3.34 5.54
N GLN A 171 15.53 2.62 5.63
CA GLN A 171 14.31 3.06 6.32
C GLN A 171 14.13 2.26 7.60
N VAL A 172 13.78 2.94 8.69
CA VAL A 172 13.37 2.29 9.95
C VAL A 172 11.85 2.27 9.97
N ILE A 173 11.28 1.07 10.04
CA ILE A 173 9.84 0.84 10.00
C ILE A 173 9.40 0.43 11.40
N ASP A 174 8.36 1.09 11.89
CA ASP A 174 7.73 0.79 13.17
C ASP A 174 6.60 -0.24 12.97
N LEU A 175 6.75 -1.40 13.60
CA LEU A 175 5.78 -2.50 13.56
C LEU A 175 5.02 -2.66 14.91
N GLY A 176 4.94 -1.60 15.71
CA GLY A 176 4.29 -1.62 17.02
C GLY A 176 5.26 -2.05 18.13
N ASP A 177 5.42 -3.32 18.38
CA ASP A 177 6.29 -3.85 19.43
C ASP A 177 7.77 -3.87 19.05
N ILE A 178 8.09 -3.84 17.77
CA ILE A 178 9.44 -3.85 17.23
C ILE A 178 9.62 -2.78 16.15
N LEU A 179 10.87 -2.34 15.98
CA LEU A 179 11.31 -1.62 14.79
C LEU A 179 12.02 -2.59 13.85
N THR A 180 11.85 -2.43 12.53
CA THR A 180 12.60 -3.16 11.51
C THR A 180 13.30 -2.20 10.55
N VAL A 181 14.24 -2.71 9.75
CA VAL A 181 14.98 -1.93 8.77
C VAL A 181 14.72 -2.48 7.38
N ALA A 182 14.39 -1.60 6.44
CA ALA A 182 14.22 -1.90 5.02
C ALA A 182 15.05 -0.94 4.14
N GLY A 183 15.31 -1.33 2.90
CA GLY A 183 16.02 -0.50 1.91
C GLY A 183 17.01 -1.33 1.09
N ASP A 184 17.64 -0.65 0.12
CA ASP A 184 18.62 -1.31 -0.75
C ASP A 184 19.97 -1.51 -0.05
N GLY A 185 20.62 -2.64 -0.35
CA GLY A 185 21.94 -2.94 0.19
C GLY A 185 21.95 -3.26 1.69
N ILE A 186 20.86 -3.82 2.23
CA ILE A 186 20.78 -4.23 3.67
C ILE A 186 21.95 -5.15 4.05
N PHE A 187 22.35 -6.03 3.13
CA PHE A 187 23.41 -7.00 3.40
C PHE A 187 24.80 -6.34 3.52
N GLU A 188 25.12 -5.40 2.66
CA GLU A 188 26.34 -4.60 2.69
C GLU A 188 26.37 -3.66 3.89
N LYS A 189 25.22 -3.17 4.30
CA LYS A 189 25.03 -2.20 5.40
C LYS A 189 24.82 -2.86 6.77
N LYS A 190 24.96 -4.19 6.87
CA LYS A 190 24.72 -4.96 8.10
C LYS A 190 25.44 -4.42 9.35
N ASN A 191 26.63 -3.88 9.19
CA ASN A 191 27.40 -3.32 10.31
C ASN A 191 26.77 -2.04 10.85
N ILE A 192 26.27 -1.16 9.98
CA ILE A 192 25.58 0.07 10.37
C ILE A 192 24.27 -0.28 11.09
N ILE A 193 23.53 -1.25 10.57
CA ILE A 193 22.27 -1.72 11.15
C ILE A 193 22.51 -2.31 12.55
N LYS A 194 23.51 -3.17 12.69
CA LYS A 194 23.90 -3.77 13.97
C LYS A 194 24.34 -2.72 14.99
N ASN A 195 25.15 -1.75 14.58
CA ASN A 195 25.63 -0.67 15.44
C ASN A 195 24.49 0.26 15.91
N SER A 196 23.41 0.37 15.14
CA SER A 196 22.18 1.07 15.54
C SER A 196 21.31 0.26 16.51
N GLY A 197 21.77 -0.93 16.92
CA GLY A 197 21.16 -1.76 17.95
C GLY A 197 20.16 -2.79 17.44
N PHE A 198 19.99 -2.94 16.12
CA PHE A 198 19.14 -3.99 15.55
C PHE A 198 19.81 -5.36 15.65
N LYS A 199 19.00 -6.39 15.80
CA LYS A 199 19.37 -7.80 15.84
C LYS A 199 18.84 -8.50 14.59
N TRP A 200 19.59 -9.47 14.08
CA TRP A 200 19.15 -10.28 12.95
C TRP A 200 18.28 -11.44 13.42
N ASN A 201 17.10 -11.57 12.86
CA ASN A 201 16.25 -12.74 13.02
C ASN A 201 16.48 -13.69 11.83
N ALA A 202 17.09 -14.84 12.10
CA ALA A 202 17.45 -15.80 11.06
C ALA A 202 16.22 -16.58 10.53
N GLN A 203 15.16 -16.73 11.32
CA GLN A 203 13.93 -17.44 10.93
C GLN A 203 13.13 -16.59 9.94
N ASN A 204 12.93 -15.31 10.26
CA ASN A 204 12.11 -14.39 9.46
C ASN A 204 12.96 -13.52 8.51
N LYS A 205 14.29 -13.73 8.48
CA LYS A 205 15.25 -13.05 7.59
C LYS A 205 15.14 -11.52 7.60
N HIS A 206 14.94 -10.91 8.76
CA HIS A 206 14.87 -9.46 8.92
C HIS A 206 15.65 -8.95 10.13
N TRP A 207 16.00 -7.65 10.11
CA TRP A 207 16.58 -6.95 11.23
C TRP A 207 15.48 -6.38 12.13
N TYR A 208 15.55 -6.60 13.44
CA TYR A 208 14.56 -6.10 14.39
C TYR A 208 15.21 -5.45 15.61
N LEU A 209 14.51 -4.49 16.18
CA LEU A 209 14.84 -3.84 17.45
C LEU A 209 13.59 -3.81 18.33
N PRO A 210 13.53 -4.55 19.43
CA PRO A 210 12.38 -4.51 20.34
C PRO A 210 12.22 -3.12 20.95
N LYS A 211 11.01 -2.59 20.95
CA LYS A 211 10.66 -1.45 21.78
C LYS A 211 10.54 -1.96 23.23
N ARG A 212 11.26 -1.34 24.15
CA ARG A 212 11.10 -1.69 25.56
C ARG A 212 9.66 -1.39 25.98
N GLN A 213 8.92 -2.42 26.37
CA GLN A 213 7.72 -2.23 27.17
C GLN A 213 8.20 -1.61 28.48
N VAL A 214 7.70 -0.42 28.78
CA VAL A 214 7.84 0.18 30.12
C VAL A 214 6.88 -0.60 30.99
N ALA A 215 7.42 -1.38 31.92
CA ALA A 215 6.65 -2.02 32.99
C ALA A 215 6.19 -0.97 33.99
#